data_fffd6a379c94e16f4ca170a2cf579fa9
#
_entry.id   fffd6a379c94e16f4ca170a2cf579fa9
#
_cell.length_a   1.000
_cell.length_b   1.000
_cell.length_c   1.000
_cell.angle_alpha   90.00
_cell.angle_beta   90.00
_cell.angle_gamma   90.00
#
_symmetry.space_group_name_H-M   'P 1'
#
loop_
_entity.id
_entity.type
_entity.pdbx_description
1 polymer ?
#
loop_
_entity_poly.entity_id
_entity_poly.type
_entity_poly.pdbx_seq_one_letter_code
_entity_poly.pdbx_strand_id
1 'polypeptide(L)' 'MSITTHTFRVEGMHCGSCALLIDDSLADLPGVRGTQTRAKTGLSTVELDLTQTRPEDVINAIGQLGYHASPVP' A
#
# COMPACT_ATOMS: atom_id res chain seq x y z
N MET A 1 2.52 -17.05 -12.33
CA MET A 1 2.06 -15.89 -11.53
C MET A 1 3.17 -15.40 -10.65
N SER A 2 3.42 -14.11 -10.62
CA SER A 2 4.54 -13.53 -9.87
C SER A 2 3.99 -12.66 -8.73
N ILE A 3 3.46 -13.32 -7.71
CA ILE A 3 2.92 -12.61 -6.55
C ILE A 3 4.01 -12.49 -5.49
N THR A 4 4.29 -11.25 -5.10
CA THR A 4 5.28 -10.96 -4.06
C THR A 4 4.68 -10.07 -3.01
N THR A 5 5.18 -10.18 -1.79
CA THR A 5 4.74 -9.36 -0.67
C THR A 5 5.73 -8.23 -0.46
N HIS A 6 5.20 -7.02 -0.40
CA HIS A 6 6.00 -5.80 -0.19
C HIS A 6 5.47 -5.04 1.01
N THR A 7 6.39 -4.48 1.79
CA THR A 7 6.03 -3.66 2.93
C THR A 7 6.47 -2.22 2.67
N PHE A 8 5.58 -1.29 2.94
CA PHE A 8 5.83 0.14 2.77
C PHE A 8 5.65 0.86 4.10
N ARG A 9 6.50 1.83 4.35
CA ARG A 9 6.29 2.75 5.47
C ARG A 9 5.43 3.91 4.96
N VAL A 10 4.34 4.20 5.64
CA VAL A 10 3.42 5.26 5.25
C VAL A 10 3.45 6.35 6.33
N GLU A 11 3.80 7.56 5.93
CA GLU A 11 3.83 8.71 6.81
C GLU A 11 2.56 9.53 6.65
N GLY A 12 2.07 10.11 7.74
CA GLY A 12 0.90 10.96 7.73
C GLY A 12 -0.38 10.28 8.18
N MET A 13 -0.35 8.99 8.50
CA MET A 13 -1.50 8.30 9.08
C MET A 13 -1.62 8.65 10.56
N HIS A 14 -2.76 9.22 10.95
CA HIS A 14 -2.99 9.62 12.33
C HIS A 14 -4.10 8.82 13.02
N CYS A 15 -4.84 8.00 12.28
CA CYS A 15 -5.95 7.22 12.84
C CYS A 15 -6.23 5.99 11.97
N GLY A 16 -7.03 5.08 12.52
CA GLY A 16 -7.39 3.85 11.83
C GLY A 16 -8.15 4.06 10.53
N SER A 17 -8.91 5.15 10.43
CA SER A 17 -9.64 5.49 9.21
C SER A 17 -8.69 5.73 8.03
N CYS A 18 -7.52 6.29 8.29
CA CYS A 18 -6.52 6.52 7.25
C CYS A 18 -6.02 5.20 6.68
N ALA A 19 -5.79 4.21 7.55
CA ALA A 19 -5.35 2.89 7.11
C ALA A 19 -6.41 2.21 6.26
N LEU A 20 -7.68 2.32 6.65
CA LEU A 20 -8.79 1.76 5.87
C LEU A 20 -8.89 2.40 4.49
N LEU A 21 -8.71 3.72 4.43
CA LEU A 21 -8.75 4.45 3.16
C LEU A 21 -7.64 3.98 2.22
N ILE A 22 -6.45 3.78 2.75
CA ILE A 22 -5.32 3.29 1.98
C ILE A 22 -5.61 1.88 1.46
N ASP A 23 -6.10 0.99 2.32
CA ASP A 23 -6.43 -0.38 1.93
C ASP A 23 -7.50 -0.40 0.84
N ASP A 24 -8.56 0.39 0.98
CA ASP A 24 -9.60 0.47 -0.02
C ASP A 24 -9.06 0.95 -1.38
N SER A 25 -8.21 1.96 -1.35
CA SER A 25 -7.62 2.50 -2.58
C SER A 25 -6.68 1.49 -3.24
N LEU A 26 -5.88 0.80 -2.45
CA LEU A 26 -4.96 -0.20 -2.98
C LEU A 26 -5.69 -1.42 -3.52
N ALA A 27 -6.78 -1.83 -2.88
CA ALA A 27 -7.57 -2.97 -3.33
C ALA A 27 -8.18 -2.74 -4.71
N ASP A 28 -8.38 -1.49 -5.10
CA ASP A 28 -8.91 -1.14 -6.42
C ASP A 28 -7.86 -1.18 -7.52
N LEU A 29 -6.58 -1.27 -7.18
CA LEU A 29 -5.52 -1.29 -8.19
C LEU A 29 -5.44 -2.68 -8.84
N PRO A 30 -5.31 -2.73 -10.19
CA PRO A 30 -5.06 -4.00 -10.86
C PRO A 30 -3.75 -4.61 -10.34
N GLY A 31 -3.78 -5.91 -10.06
CA GLY A 31 -2.58 -6.60 -9.59
C GLY A 31 -2.36 -6.60 -8.09
N VAL A 32 -3.16 -5.85 -7.33
CA VAL A 32 -3.12 -5.94 -5.87
C VAL A 32 -3.98 -7.11 -5.44
N ARG A 33 -3.36 -8.13 -4.86
CA ARG A 33 -4.03 -9.36 -4.43
C ARG A 33 -4.44 -9.33 -2.98
N GLY A 34 -3.76 -8.53 -2.18
CA GLY A 34 -4.09 -8.36 -0.77
C GLY A 34 -3.40 -7.13 -0.25
N THR A 35 -3.98 -6.50 0.74
CA THR A 35 -3.42 -5.31 1.34
C THR A 35 -3.82 -5.26 2.82
N GLN A 36 -2.87 -4.88 3.66
CA GLN A 36 -3.12 -4.72 5.09
C GLN A 36 -2.29 -3.54 5.58
N THR A 37 -2.96 -2.47 5.95
CA THR A 37 -2.33 -1.25 6.44
C THR A 37 -2.69 -1.05 7.90
N ARG A 38 -1.70 -0.72 8.72
CA ARG A 38 -1.89 -0.50 10.15
C ARG A 38 -1.39 0.90 10.51
N ALA A 39 -2.30 1.74 10.96
CA ALA A 39 -1.97 3.10 11.38
C ALA A 39 -1.01 3.10 12.58
N LYS A 40 -1.17 2.13 13.47
CA LYS A 40 -0.36 2.05 14.70
C LYS A 40 1.12 1.88 14.41
N THR A 41 1.46 1.08 13.42
CA THR A 41 2.87 0.83 13.05
C THR A 41 3.34 1.71 11.91
N GLY A 42 2.42 2.33 11.18
CA GLY A 42 2.75 3.10 9.98
C GLY A 42 3.16 2.23 8.81
N LEU A 43 2.83 0.95 8.82
CA LEU A 43 3.25 0.00 7.79
C LEU A 43 2.07 -0.50 6.97
N SER A 44 2.29 -0.64 5.67
CA SER A 44 1.34 -1.22 4.74
C SER A 44 2.00 -2.42 4.08
N THR A 45 1.40 -3.60 4.24
CA THR A 45 1.88 -4.83 3.60
C THR A 45 0.96 -5.16 2.45
N VAL A 46 1.52 -5.28 1.25
CA VAL A 46 0.74 -5.43 0.02
C VAL A 46 1.26 -6.61 -0.78
N GLU A 47 0.35 -7.46 -1.22
CA GLU A 47 0.67 -8.56 -2.12
C GLU A 47 0.42 -8.09 -3.55
N LEU A 48 1.46 -8.11 -4.36
CA LEU A 48 1.43 -7.60 -5.73
C LEU A 48 1.66 -8.72 -6.74
N ASP A 49 0.87 -8.69 -7.80
CA ASP A 49 1.14 -9.47 -9.00
C ASP A 49 1.98 -8.59 -9.93
N LEU A 50 3.28 -8.88 -9.99
CA LEU A 50 4.23 -8.06 -10.74
C LEU A 50 4.02 -8.09 -12.24
N THR A 51 3.14 -8.97 -12.74
CA THR A 51 2.77 -8.94 -14.15
C THR A 51 1.77 -7.82 -14.47
N GLN A 52 1.10 -7.26 -13.45
CA GLN A 52 0.08 -6.22 -13.62
C GLN A 52 0.43 -4.90 -12.96
N THR A 53 1.25 -4.91 -11.93
CA THR A 53 1.57 -3.70 -11.17
C THR A 53 2.99 -3.76 -10.62
N ARG A 54 3.49 -2.62 -10.21
CA ARG A 54 4.82 -2.48 -9.63
C ARG A 54 4.72 -1.83 -8.25
N PRO A 55 5.72 -2.02 -7.38
CA PRO A 55 5.73 -1.31 -6.09
C PRO A 55 5.60 0.20 -6.23
N GLU A 56 6.13 0.79 -7.30
CA GLU A 56 6.02 2.22 -7.56
C GLU A 56 4.58 2.66 -7.72
N ASP A 57 3.73 1.82 -8.31
CA ASP A 57 2.32 2.13 -8.50
C ASP A 57 1.61 2.24 -7.16
N VAL A 58 1.99 1.41 -6.20
CA VAL A 58 1.46 1.46 -4.84
C VAL A 58 1.88 2.76 -4.17
N ILE A 59 3.15 3.13 -4.29
CA ILE A 59 3.67 4.37 -3.71
C ILE A 59 2.93 5.58 -4.29
N ASN A 60 2.73 5.58 -5.61
CA ASN A 60 2.01 6.67 -6.28
C ASN A 60 0.56 6.76 -5.84
N ALA A 61 -0.12 5.62 -5.70
CA ALA A 61 -1.51 5.58 -5.26
C ALA A 61 -1.64 6.13 -3.83
N ILE A 62 -0.74 5.75 -2.94
CA ILE A 62 -0.74 6.27 -1.58
C ILE A 62 -0.44 7.77 -1.58
N GLY A 63 0.47 8.21 -2.44
CA GLY A 63 0.80 9.63 -2.58
C GLY A 63 -0.38 10.47 -3.03
N GLN A 64 -1.23 9.93 -3.90
CA GLN A 64 -2.43 10.63 -4.37
C GLN A 64 -3.46 10.86 -3.26
N LEU A 65 -3.41 10.05 -2.22
CA LEU A 65 -4.27 10.23 -1.05
C LEU A 65 -3.75 11.28 -0.07
N GLY A 66 -2.56 11.81 -0.31
CA GLY A 66 -1.95 12.80 0.55
C GLY A 66 -0.95 12.24 1.57
N TYR A 67 -0.62 10.96 1.47
CA TYR A 67 0.36 10.32 2.35
C TYR A 67 1.67 10.12 1.61
N HIS A 68 2.71 9.79 2.35
CA HIS A 68 4.02 9.52 1.76
C HIS A 68 4.42 8.08 2.09
N ALA A 69 4.64 7.27 1.05
CA ALA A 69 5.03 5.87 1.21
C ALA A 69 6.45 5.65 0.72
N SER A 70 7.19 4.83 1.44
CA SER A 70 8.52 4.40 1.03
C SER A 70 8.67 2.90 1.26
N PRO A 71 9.43 2.21 0.39
CA PRO A 71 9.62 0.77 0.56
C PRO A 71 10.46 0.48 1.80
N VAL A 72 10.11 -0.59 2.47
CA VAL A 72 10.87 -1.10 3.62
C VAL A 72 11.71 -2.28 3.14
N PRO A 73 13.00 -2.28 3.41
CA PRO A 73 13.87 -3.37 3.00
C PRO A 73 13.47 -4.72 3.58
#